data_ad4accbdf3705dd0c50acf02e24b3b9a
#
_entry.id   ad4accbdf3705dd0c50acf02e24b3b9a
#
_cell.length_a   1.000
_cell.length_b   1.000
_cell.length_c   1.000
_cell.angle_alpha   90.00
_cell.angle_beta   90.00
_cell.angle_gamma   90.00
#
_symmetry.space_group_name_H-M   'P 1'
#
loop_
_entity.id
_entity.type
_entity.pdbx_description
1 polymer ?
#
loop_
_entity_poly.entity_id
_entity_poly.type
_entity_poly.pdbx_seq_one_letter_code
_entity_poly.pdbx_strand_id
1 'polypeptide(L)'
;DGLRPWEILVSEAQERMTLAVPPEHIREFLDMAKRMDVEATVLGSYNESGFFEVYYGDRLVGSIDMKFMHEGVPQFRLKARWERPEHHDINVEVSDPEQGAFLKKMLGRLNICSKEYIVRQYDHEVKGGSVIKPLCGVKRDGPSDAGVIRPVLESDEGLVISHGICPRYSDYDTYWMMANAMDEAIRNAVAVGGNPDFMAGVDNFCWCDPVESEKNPDGQYKLAQLVRACKALRHYSLAFGVHC
;
A
#
# COMPACT_ATOMS: atom_id res chain seq x y z
N ASP A 1 29.90 -4.65 -8.38
CA ASP A 1 31.30 -4.53 -7.93
C ASP A 1 31.48 -3.24 -7.13
N GLY A 2 32.29 -3.28 -6.05
CA GLY A 2 32.60 -2.12 -5.22
C GLY A 2 31.68 -1.87 -4.03
N LEU A 3 30.60 -2.64 -3.87
CA LEU A 3 29.73 -2.56 -2.71
C LEU A 3 30.35 -3.28 -1.49
N ARG A 4 30.15 -2.70 -0.31
CA ARG A 4 30.52 -3.33 0.96
C ARG A 4 29.53 -4.45 1.31
N PRO A 5 29.94 -5.45 2.13
CA PRO A 5 29.06 -6.57 2.49
C PRO A 5 27.71 -6.15 3.05
N TRP A 6 27.66 -5.11 3.90
CA TRP A 6 26.42 -4.61 4.47
C TRP A 6 25.53 -3.90 3.43
N GLU A 7 26.12 -3.24 2.44
CA GLU A 7 25.37 -2.60 1.34
C GLU A 7 24.70 -3.66 0.47
N ILE A 8 25.34 -4.80 0.28
CA ILE A 8 24.77 -5.95 -0.43
C ILE A 8 23.62 -6.56 0.38
N LEU A 9 23.82 -6.75 1.69
CA LEU A 9 22.83 -7.36 2.58
C LEU A 9 21.53 -6.56 2.65
N VAL A 10 21.62 -5.24 2.79
CA VAL A 10 20.45 -4.34 2.89
C VAL A 10 19.94 -3.84 1.54
N SER A 11 20.50 -4.31 0.43
CA SER A 11 20.08 -3.89 -0.91
C SER A 11 18.67 -4.39 -1.22
N GLU A 12 17.78 -3.49 -1.57
CA GLU A 12 16.41 -3.77 -2.00
C GLU A 12 16.32 -3.79 -3.53
N ALA A 13 16.78 -4.87 -4.17
CA ALA A 13 16.47 -5.07 -5.58
C ALA A 13 15.05 -5.62 -5.73
N GLN A 14 14.32 -5.14 -6.72
CA GLN A 14 12.95 -5.56 -6.97
C GLN A 14 12.85 -7.04 -7.37
N GLU A 15 11.69 -7.64 -7.10
CA GLU A 15 11.31 -9.01 -7.51
C GLU A 15 12.21 -10.12 -6.96
N ARG A 16 12.99 -9.85 -5.90
CA ARG A 16 13.70 -10.89 -5.17
C ARG A 16 12.85 -11.50 -4.08
N MET A 17 12.87 -12.81 -4.02
CA MET A 17 12.17 -13.60 -3.01
C MET A 17 13.16 -14.48 -2.26
N THR A 18 12.99 -14.59 -0.94
CA THR A 18 13.74 -15.52 -0.10
C THR A 18 12.84 -16.68 0.27
N LEU A 19 13.31 -17.90 0.02
CA LEU A 19 12.56 -19.13 0.31
C LEU A 19 13.34 -19.98 1.31
N ALA A 20 12.60 -20.60 2.23
CA ALA A 20 13.11 -21.67 3.08
C ALA A 20 12.74 -23.01 2.44
N VAL A 21 13.75 -23.73 1.94
CA VAL A 21 13.55 -25.01 1.24
C VAL A 21 14.23 -26.11 2.07
N PRO A 22 13.53 -27.21 2.39
CA PRO A 22 14.15 -28.36 3.06
C PRO A 22 15.37 -28.86 2.30
N PRO A 23 16.45 -29.30 2.98
CA PRO A 23 17.70 -29.71 2.35
C PRO A 23 17.52 -30.80 1.28
N GLU A 24 16.60 -31.74 1.49
CA GLU A 24 16.27 -32.84 0.58
C GLU A 24 15.65 -32.37 -0.74
N HIS A 25 15.01 -31.19 -0.76
CA HIS A 25 14.35 -30.62 -1.94
C HIS A 25 15.16 -29.51 -2.64
N ILE A 26 16.31 -29.11 -2.11
CA ILE A 26 17.14 -28.03 -2.69
C ILE A 26 17.50 -28.31 -4.14
N ARG A 27 17.92 -29.52 -4.46
CA ARG A 27 18.33 -29.90 -5.83
C ARG A 27 17.17 -29.82 -6.80
N GLU A 28 16.03 -30.38 -6.42
CA GLU A 28 14.81 -30.33 -7.23
C GLU A 28 14.36 -28.90 -7.49
N PHE A 29 14.39 -28.05 -6.45
CA PHE A 29 14.04 -26.62 -6.54
C PHE A 29 14.96 -25.86 -7.51
N LEU A 30 16.29 -26.03 -7.40
CA LEU A 30 17.26 -25.38 -8.28
C LEU A 30 17.10 -25.85 -9.74
N ASP A 31 16.86 -27.14 -9.97
CA ASP A 31 16.60 -27.67 -11.30
C ASP A 31 15.29 -27.11 -11.89
N MET A 32 14.24 -26.94 -11.07
CA MET A 32 12.99 -26.32 -11.50
C MET A 32 13.21 -24.83 -11.84
N ALA A 33 13.89 -24.06 -11.00
CA ALA A 33 14.20 -22.65 -11.26
C ALA A 33 14.96 -22.49 -12.58
N LYS A 34 15.94 -23.35 -12.83
CA LYS A 34 16.71 -23.36 -14.07
C LYS A 34 15.84 -23.65 -15.30
N ARG A 35 14.89 -24.61 -15.20
CA ARG A 35 13.94 -24.91 -16.31
C ARG A 35 13.01 -23.75 -16.61
N MET A 36 12.71 -22.94 -15.60
CA MET A 36 11.83 -21.76 -15.72
C MET A 36 12.59 -20.47 -16.07
N ASP A 37 13.90 -20.58 -16.33
CA ASP A 37 14.80 -19.44 -16.59
C ASP A 37 14.80 -18.40 -15.46
N VAL A 38 14.75 -18.89 -14.21
CA VAL A 38 14.80 -18.07 -12.99
C VAL A 38 16.12 -18.31 -12.29
N GLU A 39 16.84 -17.24 -11.98
CA GLU A 39 18.05 -17.30 -11.16
C GLU A 39 17.70 -17.65 -9.71
N ALA A 40 18.29 -18.72 -9.18
CA ALA A 40 18.14 -19.11 -7.79
C ALA A 40 19.50 -19.48 -7.19
N THR A 41 19.81 -18.92 -6.03
CA THR A 41 21.09 -19.09 -5.34
C THR A 41 20.85 -19.47 -3.89
N VAL A 42 21.57 -20.48 -3.41
CA VAL A 42 21.57 -20.82 -1.98
C VAL A 42 22.38 -19.79 -1.22
N LEU A 43 21.72 -19.03 -0.34
CA LEU A 43 22.35 -17.97 0.46
C LEU A 43 22.92 -18.46 1.77
N GLY A 44 22.41 -19.55 2.32
CA GLY A 44 22.81 -20.07 3.62
C GLY A 44 21.91 -21.19 4.10
N SER A 45 22.03 -21.51 5.37
CA SER A 45 21.22 -22.53 6.05
C SER A 45 20.76 -22.05 7.41
N TYR A 46 19.60 -22.53 7.83
CA TYR A 46 19.12 -22.34 9.20
C TYR A 46 19.81 -23.34 10.14
N ASN A 47 20.14 -22.87 11.33
CA ASN A 47 20.75 -23.69 12.37
C ASN A 47 20.23 -23.28 13.77
N GLU A 48 20.62 -24.00 14.81
CA GLU A 48 20.20 -23.77 16.19
C GLU A 48 21.22 -22.95 17.01
N SER A 49 22.12 -22.20 16.33
CA SER A 49 23.18 -21.44 17.04
C SER A 49 22.63 -20.30 17.90
N GLY A 50 21.43 -19.82 17.60
CA GLY A 50 20.84 -18.61 18.21
C GLY A 50 21.43 -17.30 17.70
N PHE A 51 22.25 -17.35 16.64
CA PHE A 51 22.84 -16.18 16.01
C PHE A 51 22.47 -16.09 14.52
N PHE A 52 22.25 -14.87 14.06
CA PHE A 52 22.23 -14.55 12.65
C PHE A 52 23.64 -14.13 12.22
N GLU A 53 24.27 -14.97 11.44
CA GLU A 53 25.65 -14.77 11.00
C GLU A 53 25.72 -14.51 9.50
N VAL A 54 26.53 -13.55 9.13
CA VAL A 54 26.74 -13.14 7.73
C VAL A 54 28.19 -13.35 7.36
N TYR A 55 28.41 -14.11 6.31
CA TYR A 55 29.73 -14.38 5.77
C TYR A 55 29.91 -13.71 4.40
N TYR A 56 31.11 -13.21 4.13
CA TYR A 56 31.53 -12.75 2.82
C TYR A 56 32.73 -13.60 2.40
N GLY A 57 32.49 -14.58 1.54
CA GLY A 57 33.40 -15.69 1.36
C GLY A 57 33.52 -16.48 2.68
N ASP A 58 34.75 -16.74 3.13
CA ASP A 58 35.01 -17.44 4.37
C ASP A 58 35.13 -16.52 5.60
N ARG A 59 34.93 -15.23 5.43
CA ARG A 59 35.08 -14.23 6.48
C ARG A 59 33.73 -13.91 7.13
N LEU A 60 33.61 -14.09 8.44
CA LEU A 60 32.50 -13.59 9.22
C LEU A 60 32.53 -12.05 9.22
N VAL A 61 31.50 -11.40 8.69
CA VAL A 61 31.39 -9.94 8.58
C VAL A 61 30.25 -9.36 9.43
N GLY A 62 29.37 -10.19 9.95
CA GLY A 62 28.30 -9.79 10.87
C GLY A 62 27.84 -10.97 11.71
N SER A 63 27.55 -10.71 12.99
CA SER A 63 26.94 -11.68 13.91
C SER A 63 26.03 -10.93 14.88
N ILE A 64 24.77 -11.33 14.94
CA ILE A 64 23.76 -10.73 15.80
C ILE A 64 23.04 -11.84 16.55
N ASP A 65 22.94 -11.71 17.87
CA ASP A 65 22.11 -12.58 18.70
C ASP A 65 20.64 -12.49 18.27
N MET A 66 20.01 -13.62 18.00
CA MET A 66 18.64 -13.68 17.50
C MET A 66 17.63 -13.13 18.50
N LYS A 67 17.86 -13.34 19.81
CA LYS A 67 17.00 -12.79 20.84
C LYS A 67 17.11 -11.26 20.88
N PHE A 68 18.35 -10.73 20.75
CA PHE A 68 18.53 -9.27 20.63
C PHE A 68 17.85 -8.72 19.38
N MET A 69 17.94 -9.41 18.24
CA MET A 69 17.32 -8.96 16.99
C MET A 69 15.78 -8.87 17.10
N HIS A 70 15.14 -9.79 17.81
CA HIS A 70 13.69 -9.83 17.98
C HIS A 70 13.17 -9.01 19.16
N GLU A 71 13.88 -8.95 20.27
CA GLU A 71 13.41 -8.38 21.53
C GLU A 71 14.23 -7.16 21.98
N GLY A 72 15.44 -6.98 21.45
CA GLY A 72 16.41 -5.98 21.91
C GLY A 72 16.22 -4.58 21.32
N VAL A 73 15.27 -4.40 20.38
CA VAL A 73 15.00 -3.08 19.81
C VAL A 73 14.34 -2.20 20.86
N PRO A 74 14.92 -1.02 21.17
CA PRO A 74 14.34 -0.11 22.14
C PRO A 74 12.90 0.27 21.76
N GLN A 75 11.98 0.10 22.70
CA GLN A 75 10.60 0.54 22.50
C GLN A 75 10.51 2.04 22.70
N PHE A 76 10.12 2.76 21.67
CA PHE A 76 9.83 4.18 21.77
C PHE A 76 8.54 4.41 22.58
N ARG A 77 8.62 5.24 23.61
CA ARG A 77 7.46 5.75 24.36
C ARG A 77 7.18 7.18 23.92
N LEU A 78 6.54 7.31 22.78
CA LEU A 78 6.23 8.61 22.19
C LEU A 78 4.98 9.20 22.83
N LYS A 79 4.94 10.54 22.92
CA LYS A 79 3.77 11.29 23.39
C LYS A 79 2.99 11.79 22.17
N ALA A 80 1.69 11.57 22.17
CA ALA A 80 0.77 12.07 21.15
C ALA A 80 -0.12 13.15 21.78
N ARG A 81 -0.14 14.34 21.19
CA ARG A 81 -0.99 15.45 21.61
C ARG A 81 -1.84 15.91 20.43
N TRP A 82 -3.15 15.74 20.55
CA TRP A 82 -4.08 16.20 19.53
C TRP A 82 -4.82 17.45 20.00
N GLU A 83 -4.85 18.43 19.10
CA GLU A 83 -5.65 19.64 19.25
C GLU A 83 -6.56 19.70 18.01
N ARG A 84 -7.84 19.97 18.23
CA ARG A 84 -8.77 20.09 17.11
C ARG A 84 -8.43 21.33 16.30
N PRO A 85 -8.20 21.20 14.98
CA PRO A 85 -7.99 22.35 14.12
C PRO A 85 -9.23 23.27 14.13
N GLU A 86 -9.00 24.57 14.17
CA GLU A 86 -10.06 25.55 13.95
C GLU A 86 -10.25 25.73 12.45
N HIS A 87 -11.49 25.58 12.00
CA HIS A 87 -11.88 25.81 10.61
C HIS A 87 -12.91 26.89 10.52
N HIS A 88 -12.75 27.77 9.56
CA HIS A 88 -13.71 28.80 9.23
C HIS A 88 -14.39 28.43 7.89
N ASP A 89 -15.70 28.59 7.83
CA ASP A 89 -16.42 28.42 6.59
C ASP A 89 -15.97 29.46 5.57
N ILE A 90 -15.66 28.99 4.36
CA ILE A 90 -15.29 29.86 3.24
C ILE A 90 -16.58 30.29 2.57
N ASN A 91 -16.90 31.56 2.68
CA ASN A 91 -17.99 32.15 1.92
C ASN A 91 -17.43 32.74 0.61
N VAL A 92 -17.71 32.09 -0.51
CA VAL A 92 -17.30 32.54 -1.84
C VAL A 92 -18.55 32.83 -2.67
N GLU A 93 -18.74 34.07 -3.02
CA GLU A 93 -19.77 34.45 -3.99
C GLU A 93 -19.18 34.34 -5.40
N VAL A 94 -19.81 33.53 -6.25
CA VAL A 94 -19.43 33.37 -7.65
C VAL A 94 -20.58 33.94 -8.50
N SER A 95 -20.27 34.89 -9.38
CA SER A 95 -21.27 35.46 -10.29
C SER A 95 -21.73 34.45 -11.33
N ASP A 96 -23.02 34.46 -11.69
CA ASP A 96 -23.62 33.53 -12.65
C ASP A 96 -22.91 33.44 -14.00
N PRO A 97 -22.45 34.56 -14.64
CA PRO A 97 -21.75 34.45 -15.92
C PRO A 97 -20.41 33.69 -15.86
N GLU A 98 -19.82 33.61 -14.70
CA GLU A 98 -18.51 32.97 -14.51
C GLU A 98 -18.62 31.49 -14.13
N GLN A 99 -19.78 31.01 -13.67
CA GLN A 99 -19.96 29.64 -13.19
C GLN A 99 -19.60 28.59 -14.24
N GLY A 100 -20.03 28.77 -15.49
CA GLY A 100 -19.74 27.86 -16.58
C GLY A 100 -18.24 27.79 -16.93
N ALA A 101 -17.55 28.92 -16.90
CA ALA A 101 -16.12 28.99 -17.12
C ALA A 101 -15.37 28.36 -15.95
N PHE A 102 -15.82 28.60 -14.73
CA PHE A 102 -15.26 28.01 -13.52
C PHE A 102 -15.41 26.47 -13.52
N LEU A 103 -16.58 25.94 -13.85
CA LEU A 103 -16.82 24.50 -13.96
C LEU A 103 -15.87 23.86 -14.98
N LYS A 104 -15.72 24.45 -16.18
CA LYS A 104 -14.75 23.94 -17.18
C LYS A 104 -13.32 23.94 -16.66
N LYS A 105 -12.92 25.00 -15.96
CA LYS A 105 -11.59 25.08 -15.32
C LYS A 105 -11.40 24.01 -14.25
N MET A 106 -12.42 23.74 -13.43
CA MET A 106 -12.39 22.69 -12.41
C MET A 106 -12.27 21.30 -13.04
N LEU A 107 -13.05 20.99 -14.07
CA LEU A 107 -12.98 19.71 -14.78
C LEU A 107 -11.62 19.49 -15.48
N GLY A 108 -10.93 20.57 -15.86
CA GLY A 108 -9.59 20.50 -16.45
C GLY A 108 -8.44 20.36 -15.46
N ARG A 109 -8.68 20.41 -14.15
CA ARG A 109 -7.61 20.25 -13.15
C ARG A 109 -7.06 18.82 -13.14
N LEU A 110 -5.74 18.69 -12.98
CA LEU A 110 -5.06 17.37 -13.02
C LEU A 110 -5.56 16.36 -11.98
N ASN A 111 -6.09 16.82 -10.85
CA ASN A 111 -6.68 15.93 -9.83
C ASN A 111 -8.16 15.56 -10.10
N ILE A 112 -8.79 16.14 -11.12
CA ILE A 112 -10.22 15.95 -11.46
C ILE A 112 -10.37 15.38 -12.87
N CYS A 113 -9.55 15.84 -13.83
CA CYS A 113 -9.66 15.46 -15.24
C CYS A 113 -9.50 13.93 -15.45
N SER A 114 -9.92 13.47 -16.64
CA SER A 114 -9.72 12.07 -17.03
C SER A 114 -8.27 11.65 -16.88
N LYS A 115 -8.04 10.42 -16.39
CA LYS A 115 -6.73 9.78 -16.28
C LYS A 115 -6.44 8.82 -17.43
N GLU A 116 -7.24 8.88 -18.49
CA GLU A 116 -7.09 8.00 -19.66
C GLU A 116 -5.67 7.98 -20.20
N TYR A 117 -5.01 9.14 -20.24
CA TYR A 117 -3.64 9.27 -20.73
C TYR A 117 -2.61 8.50 -19.89
N ILE A 118 -2.85 8.34 -18.58
CA ILE A 118 -2.00 7.51 -17.70
C ILE A 118 -2.34 6.03 -17.88
N VAL A 119 -3.64 5.71 -17.86
CA VAL A 119 -4.13 4.33 -17.98
C VAL A 119 -3.64 3.70 -19.28
N ARG A 120 -3.64 4.44 -20.38
CA ARG A 120 -3.25 3.91 -21.70
C ARG A 120 -1.74 3.87 -21.96
N GLN A 121 -0.91 4.36 -21.04
CA GLN A 121 0.55 4.30 -21.18
C GLN A 121 1.15 2.91 -20.90
N TYR A 122 0.46 2.09 -20.14
CA TYR A 122 0.94 0.80 -19.66
C TYR A 122 -0.02 -0.33 -19.99
N ASP A 123 0.41 -1.56 -19.75
CA ASP A 123 -0.37 -2.78 -19.95
C ASP A 123 -1.48 -2.88 -18.91
N HIS A 124 -2.60 -2.24 -19.17
CA HIS A 124 -3.76 -2.24 -18.29
C HIS A 124 -4.75 -3.38 -18.55
N GLU A 125 -4.51 -4.19 -19.57
CA GLU A 125 -5.30 -5.36 -19.95
C GLU A 125 -4.40 -6.54 -20.28
N VAL A 126 -3.81 -7.18 -19.26
CA VAL A 126 -2.87 -8.28 -19.43
C VAL A 126 -3.58 -9.62 -19.25
N LYS A 127 -3.14 -10.65 -19.98
CA LYS A 127 -3.57 -12.07 -19.89
C LYS A 127 -5.05 -12.33 -20.14
N GLY A 128 -5.82 -11.37 -20.63
CA GLY A 128 -7.23 -11.55 -20.96
C GLY A 128 -8.18 -11.77 -19.77
N GLY A 129 -7.70 -11.59 -18.54
CA GLY A 129 -8.49 -11.80 -17.32
C GLY A 129 -9.31 -10.60 -16.87
N SER A 130 -9.24 -9.45 -17.55
CA SER A 130 -9.98 -8.24 -17.15
C SER A 130 -11.46 -8.36 -17.49
N VAL A 131 -12.31 -8.40 -16.47
CA VAL A 131 -13.78 -8.44 -16.60
C VAL A 131 -14.35 -7.02 -16.57
N ILE A 132 -14.05 -6.24 -15.54
CA ILE A 132 -14.33 -4.79 -15.51
C ILE A 132 -12.99 -4.07 -15.62
N LYS A 133 -12.88 -3.29 -16.68
CA LYS A 133 -11.66 -2.61 -17.09
C LYS A 133 -11.57 -1.23 -16.47
N PRO A 134 -10.39 -0.61 -16.42
CA PRO A 134 -10.23 0.77 -15.96
C PRO A 134 -11.07 1.77 -16.74
N LEU A 135 -11.30 1.50 -18.04
CA LEU A 135 -12.15 2.29 -18.92
C LEU A 135 -13.22 1.41 -19.55
N CYS A 136 -14.47 1.73 -19.28
CA CYS A 136 -15.66 0.98 -19.68
C CYS A 136 -16.52 1.77 -20.69
N GLY A 137 -17.65 1.18 -21.07
CA GLY A 137 -18.59 1.73 -22.06
C GLY A 137 -18.23 1.40 -23.49
N VAL A 138 -19.13 1.73 -24.40
CA VAL A 138 -19.01 1.44 -25.85
C VAL A 138 -17.74 2.02 -26.46
N LYS A 139 -17.37 3.23 -26.04
CA LYS A 139 -16.17 3.93 -26.50
C LYS A 139 -14.92 3.62 -25.68
N ARG A 140 -15.06 2.86 -24.57
CA ARG A 140 -13.98 2.57 -23.62
C ARG A 140 -13.28 3.84 -23.11
N ASP A 141 -14.06 4.85 -22.77
CA ASP A 141 -13.60 6.16 -22.28
C ASP A 141 -14.21 6.53 -20.92
N GLY A 142 -15.11 5.73 -20.37
CA GLY A 142 -15.73 5.92 -19.07
C GLY A 142 -14.96 5.21 -17.94
N PRO A 143 -14.56 5.91 -16.88
CA PRO A 143 -13.93 5.28 -15.74
C PRO A 143 -14.90 4.32 -15.02
N SER A 144 -14.37 3.29 -14.37
CA SER A 144 -15.10 2.40 -13.48
C SER A 144 -14.74 2.66 -12.02
N ASP A 145 -15.61 2.28 -11.10
CA ASP A 145 -15.39 2.46 -9.64
C ASP A 145 -14.34 1.48 -9.09
N ALA A 146 -14.22 0.30 -9.71
CA ALA A 146 -13.25 -0.72 -9.33
C ALA A 146 -12.87 -1.59 -10.52
N GLY A 147 -11.75 -2.32 -10.38
CA GLY A 147 -11.37 -3.37 -11.32
C GLY A 147 -11.94 -4.72 -10.92
N VAL A 148 -12.33 -5.52 -11.90
CA VAL A 148 -12.69 -6.92 -11.69
C VAL A 148 -11.84 -7.79 -12.63
N ILE A 149 -11.13 -8.74 -12.05
CA ILE A 149 -10.31 -9.69 -12.80
C ILE A 149 -10.78 -11.12 -12.56
N ARG A 150 -10.53 -11.97 -13.53
CA ARG A 150 -10.71 -13.41 -13.45
C ARG A 150 -9.33 -14.09 -13.46
N PRO A 151 -8.77 -14.41 -12.26
CA PRO A 151 -7.41 -14.94 -12.18
C PRO A 151 -7.24 -16.31 -12.83
N VAL A 152 -8.28 -17.13 -12.78
CA VAL A 152 -8.34 -18.45 -13.41
C VAL A 152 -9.33 -18.39 -14.57
N LEU A 153 -8.83 -18.46 -15.79
CA LEU A 153 -9.64 -18.21 -17.00
C LEU A 153 -10.77 -19.23 -17.21
N GLU A 154 -10.63 -20.43 -16.68
CA GLU A 154 -11.62 -21.52 -16.74
C GLU A 154 -12.67 -21.44 -15.62
N SER A 155 -12.50 -20.53 -14.66
CA SER A 155 -13.45 -20.31 -13.54
C SER A 155 -14.35 -19.10 -13.83
N ASP A 156 -15.59 -19.16 -13.34
CA ASP A 156 -16.50 -18.01 -13.31
C ASP A 156 -16.33 -17.13 -12.06
N GLU A 157 -15.40 -17.49 -11.18
CA GLU A 157 -15.06 -16.68 -10.01
C GLU A 157 -14.14 -15.50 -10.40
N GLY A 158 -14.41 -14.35 -9.81
CA GLY A 158 -13.66 -13.11 -10.02
C GLY A 158 -13.14 -12.50 -8.73
N LEU A 159 -12.10 -11.70 -8.86
CA LEU A 159 -11.55 -10.88 -7.78
C LEU A 159 -11.87 -9.41 -8.08
N VAL A 160 -12.51 -8.75 -7.12
CA VAL A 160 -12.76 -7.30 -7.15
C VAL A 160 -11.63 -6.58 -6.43
N ILE A 161 -11.07 -5.57 -7.05
CA ILE A 161 -10.03 -4.72 -6.48
C ILE A 161 -10.51 -3.27 -6.54
N SER A 162 -10.66 -2.66 -5.38
CA SER A 162 -11.07 -1.26 -5.23
C SER A 162 -10.12 -0.51 -4.32
N HIS A 163 -10.23 0.80 -4.29
CA HIS A 163 -9.47 1.64 -3.37
C HIS A 163 -10.30 2.83 -2.89
N GLY A 164 -9.86 3.45 -1.79
CA GLY A 164 -10.38 4.69 -1.29
C GLY A 164 -9.25 5.57 -0.76
N ILE A 165 -9.29 6.84 -1.07
CA ILE A 165 -8.26 7.81 -0.67
C ILE A 165 -8.84 9.22 -0.54
N CYS A 166 -8.78 9.78 0.66
CA CYS A 166 -9.32 11.10 0.97
C CYS A 166 -8.27 12.03 1.63
N PRO A 167 -7.10 12.28 1.00
CA PRO A 167 -5.95 12.91 1.67
C PRO A 167 -6.26 14.31 2.19
N ARG A 168 -7.11 15.08 1.51
CA ARG A 168 -7.48 16.45 1.94
C ARG A 168 -8.34 16.48 3.19
N TYR A 169 -8.98 15.39 3.57
CA TYR A 169 -9.73 15.33 4.82
C TYR A 169 -8.81 15.33 6.04
N SER A 170 -7.51 15.03 5.86
CA SER A 170 -6.51 15.16 6.93
C SER A 170 -6.37 16.59 7.45
N ASP A 171 -6.67 17.58 6.61
CA ASP A 171 -6.63 18.99 7.00
C ASP A 171 -7.70 19.30 8.07
N TYR A 172 -8.76 18.50 8.12
CA TYR A 172 -9.85 18.62 9.08
C TYR A 172 -9.73 17.64 10.25
N ASP A 173 -9.66 16.35 9.96
CA ASP A 173 -9.54 15.29 10.95
C ASP A 173 -9.17 13.95 10.29
N THR A 174 -8.04 13.39 10.69
CA THR A 174 -7.53 12.12 10.16
C THR A 174 -8.40 10.91 10.53
N TYR A 175 -9.20 11.01 11.59
CA TYR A 175 -10.21 9.99 11.90
C TYR A 175 -11.26 9.88 10.78
N TRP A 176 -11.83 11.02 10.39
CA TRP A 176 -12.82 11.06 9.32
C TRP A 176 -12.21 10.84 7.94
N MET A 177 -10.95 11.23 7.74
CA MET A 177 -10.20 10.90 6.53
C MET A 177 -10.16 9.39 6.32
N MET A 178 -9.73 8.63 7.33
CA MET A 178 -9.64 7.17 7.24
C MET A 178 -11.01 6.52 7.12
N ALA A 179 -12.00 6.99 7.89
CA ALA A 179 -13.37 6.49 7.81
C ALA A 179 -13.95 6.61 6.39
N ASN A 180 -13.79 7.78 5.77
CA ASN A 180 -14.26 8.01 4.41
C ASN A 180 -13.48 7.22 3.36
N ALA A 181 -12.17 7.05 3.53
CA ALA A 181 -11.37 6.24 2.61
C ALA A 181 -11.79 4.76 2.63
N MET A 182 -12.10 4.22 3.80
CA MET A 182 -12.64 2.86 3.90
C MET A 182 -14.03 2.73 3.29
N ASP A 183 -14.94 3.66 3.60
CA ASP A 183 -16.29 3.67 3.03
C ASP A 183 -16.24 3.78 1.50
N GLU A 184 -15.39 4.63 0.96
CA GLU A 184 -15.16 4.78 -0.49
C GLU A 184 -14.70 3.45 -1.12
N ALA A 185 -13.68 2.79 -0.54
CA ALA A 185 -13.19 1.52 -1.06
C ALA A 185 -14.27 0.43 -1.07
N ILE A 186 -15.04 0.31 0.01
CA ILE A 186 -16.13 -0.67 0.12
C ILE A 186 -17.25 -0.36 -0.90
N ARG A 187 -17.67 0.89 -1.01
CA ARG A 187 -18.70 1.30 -1.99
C ARG A 187 -18.27 1.03 -3.41
N ASN A 188 -17.03 1.35 -3.74
CA ASN A 188 -16.47 1.09 -5.06
C ASN A 188 -16.48 -0.41 -5.40
N ALA A 189 -16.13 -1.27 -4.43
CA ALA A 189 -16.21 -2.71 -4.63
C ALA A 189 -17.65 -3.20 -4.84
N VAL A 190 -18.58 -2.73 -4.03
CA VAL A 190 -20.01 -3.09 -4.13
C VAL A 190 -20.63 -2.59 -5.44
N ALA A 191 -20.25 -1.41 -5.91
CA ALA A 191 -20.74 -0.83 -7.17
C ALA A 191 -20.45 -1.70 -8.40
N VAL A 192 -19.40 -2.53 -8.33
CA VAL A 192 -19.04 -3.46 -9.42
C VAL A 192 -19.42 -4.92 -9.10
N GLY A 193 -20.20 -5.17 -8.07
CA GLY A 193 -20.73 -6.48 -7.72
C GLY A 193 -19.90 -7.24 -6.67
N GLY A 194 -18.97 -6.57 -5.97
CA GLY A 194 -18.24 -7.17 -4.85
C GLY A 194 -19.16 -7.57 -3.70
N ASN A 195 -18.87 -8.69 -3.07
CA ASN A 195 -19.62 -9.18 -1.92
C ASN A 195 -19.16 -8.46 -0.64
N PRO A 196 -20.00 -7.61 0.00
CA PRO A 196 -19.60 -6.88 1.20
C PRO A 196 -19.31 -7.78 2.41
N ASP A 197 -19.84 -9.00 2.44
CA ASP A 197 -19.62 -9.95 3.53
C ASP A 197 -18.31 -10.74 3.38
N PHE A 198 -17.60 -10.57 2.28
CA PHE A 198 -16.35 -11.27 2.00
C PHE A 198 -15.31 -10.30 1.39
N MET A 199 -14.74 -9.46 2.24
CA MET A 199 -13.73 -8.49 1.87
C MET A 199 -12.51 -8.55 2.80
N ALA A 200 -11.35 -8.26 2.23
CA ALA A 200 -10.12 -7.99 2.96
C ALA A 200 -9.53 -6.65 2.51
N GLY A 201 -8.88 -5.95 3.41
CA GLY A 201 -8.27 -4.66 3.17
C GLY A 201 -6.75 -4.70 3.30
N VAL A 202 -6.06 -3.94 2.48
CA VAL A 202 -4.64 -3.64 2.61
C VAL A 202 -4.50 -2.14 2.86
N ASP A 203 -3.82 -1.78 3.95
CA ASP A 203 -3.61 -0.39 4.31
C ASP A 203 -2.24 0.07 3.86
N ASN A 204 -2.18 1.26 3.30
CA ASN A 204 -0.94 1.93 2.97
C ASN A 204 -0.91 3.32 3.61
N PHE A 205 -0.12 3.46 4.67
CA PHE A 205 0.09 4.73 5.35
C PHE A 205 1.35 5.42 4.81
N CYS A 206 1.16 6.37 3.89
CA CYS A 206 2.19 7.35 3.56
C CYS A 206 2.07 8.52 4.54
N TRP A 207 2.86 8.51 5.61
CA TRP A 207 2.73 9.47 6.71
C TRP A 207 3.97 10.34 6.87
N CYS A 208 3.78 11.59 7.33
CA CYS A 208 4.87 12.45 7.71
C CYS A 208 5.56 11.93 8.99
N ASP A 209 6.80 12.33 9.24
CA ASP A 209 7.54 11.94 10.44
C ASP A 209 6.75 12.28 11.72
N PRO A 210 6.34 11.28 12.52
CA PRO A 210 5.55 11.51 13.74
C PRO A 210 6.40 11.66 14.99
N VAL A 211 7.73 11.72 14.86
CA VAL A 211 8.64 11.84 16.00
C VAL A 211 9.00 13.30 16.23
N GLU A 212 8.73 13.80 17.44
CA GLU A 212 9.10 15.16 17.83
C GLU A 212 10.63 15.30 17.92
N SER A 213 11.16 16.34 17.30
CA SER A 213 12.57 16.72 17.34
C SER A 213 12.73 18.22 17.08
N GLU A 214 13.95 18.74 17.20
CA GLU A 214 14.24 20.13 16.83
C GLU A 214 13.88 20.46 15.38
N LYS A 215 14.00 19.47 14.48
CA LYS A 215 13.63 19.60 13.06
C LYS A 215 12.15 19.32 12.79
N ASN A 216 11.44 18.73 13.73
CA ASN A 216 10.04 18.33 13.63
C ASN A 216 9.28 18.66 14.93
N PRO A 217 9.11 19.94 15.27
CA PRO A 217 8.55 20.38 16.57
C PRO A 217 7.07 20.02 16.74
N ASP A 218 6.35 19.71 15.68
CA ASP A 218 4.95 19.30 15.66
C ASP A 218 4.76 17.77 15.61
N GLY A 219 5.83 17.00 15.88
CA GLY A 219 5.82 15.53 15.85
C GLY A 219 4.74 14.92 16.74
N GLN A 220 4.49 15.47 17.94
CA GLN A 220 3.42 14.97 18.84
C GLN A 220 2.02 15.12 18.23
N TYR A 221 1.77 16.20 17.49
CA TYR A 221 0.50 16.40 16.77
C TYR A 221 0.38 15.45 15.58
N LYS A 222 1.43 15.28 14.78
CA LYS A 222 1.49 14.33 13.66
C LYS A 222 1.26 12.89 14.13
N LEU A 223 1.86 12.53 15.28
CA LEU A 223 1.63 11.23 15.90
C LEU A 223 0.19 11.07 16.36
N ALA A 224 -0.40 12.10 16.95
CA ALA A 224 -1.80 12.06 17.37
C ALA A 224 -2.75 11.89 16.18
N GLN A 225 -2.47 12.53 15.06
CA GLN A 225 -3.21 12.33 13.81
C GLN A 225 -3.10 10.89 13.30
N LEU A 226 -1.90 10.28 13.34
CA LEU A 226 -1.71 8.88 12.98
C LEU A 226 -2.52 7.94 13.88
N VAL A 227 -2.47 8.16 15.20
CA VAL A 227 -3.26 7.38 16.17
C VAL A 227 -4.75 7.52 15.91
N ARG A 228 -5.23 8.70 15.52
CA ARG A 228 -6.64 8.92 15.18
C ARG A 228 -7.05 8.15 13.91
N ALA A 229 -6.21 8.18 12.88
CA ALA A 229 -6.44 7.39 11.66
C ALA A 229 -6.50 5.89 11.97
N CYS A 230 -5.54 5.36 12.73
CA CYS A 230 -5.53 3.95 13.15
C CYS A 230 -6.76 3.58 14.01
N LYS A 231 -7.25 4.49 14.87
CA LYS A 231 -8.50 4.26 15.61
C LYS A 231 -9.72 4.15 14.70
N ALA A 232 -9.81 5.00 13.68
CA ALA A 232 -10.87 4.92 12.69
C ALA A 232 -10.78 3.62 11.89
N LEU A 233 -9.59 3.27 11.41
CA LEU A 233 -9.33 2.03 10.71
C LEU A 233 -9.84 0.84 11.53
N ARG A 234 -9.39 0.69 12.76
CA ARG A 234 -9.85 -0.37 13.66
C ARG A 234 -11.37 -0.36 13.86
N HIS A 235 -11.96 0.82 14.08
CA HIS A 235 -13.39 0.96 14.34
C HIS A 235 -14.22 0.49 13.15
N TYR A 236 -13.88 0.99 11.96
CA TYR A 236 -14.65 0.69 10.75
C TYR A 236 -14.34 -0.69 10.16
N SER A 237 -13.12 -1.21 10.32
CA SER A 237 -12.81 -2.60 9.97
C SER A 237 -13.70 -3.57 10.76
N LEU A 238 -13.84 -3.35 12.06
CA LEU A 238 -14.73 -4.16 12.91
C LEU A 238 -16.22 -3.96 12.56
N ALA A 239 -16.62 -2.71 12.27
CA ALA A 239 -18.03 -2.41 11.96
C ALA A 239 -18.48 -3.00 10.61
N PHE A 240 -17.60 -2.99 9.62
CA PHE A 240 -17.86 -3.54 8.28
C PHE A 240 -17.49 -5.01 8.14
N GLY A 241 -16.81 -5.61 9.13
CA GLY A 241 -16.31 -6.98 9.02
C GLY A 241 -15.16 -7.15 8.02
N VAL A 242 -14.45 -6.07 7.67
CA VAL A 242 -13.33 -6.11 6.74
C VAL A 242 -12.03 -6.39 7.51
N HIS A 243 -11.37 -7.49 7.18
CA HIS A 243 -10.07 -7.84 7.74
C HIS A 243 -8.97 -7.04 7.05
N CYS A 244 -8.08 -6.42 7.84
CA CYS A 244 -6.91 -5.70 7.35
C CYS A 244 -5.64 -6.51 7.57
#